data_895428fdee205a23111b53f32e923e56
#
_entry.id   895428fdee205a23111b53f32e923e56
#
_cell.length_a   1.000
_cell.length_b   1.000
_cell.length_c   1.000
_cell.angle_alpha   90.00
_cell.angle_beta   90.00
_cell.angle_gamma   90.00
#
_symmetry.space_group_name_H-M   'P 1'
#
loop_
_entity.id
_entity.type
_entity.pdbx_description
1 polymer ?
#
loop_
_entity_poly.entity_id
_entity_poly.type
_entity_poly.pdbx_seq_one_letter_code
_entity_poly.pdbx_strand_id
1 'polypeptide(L)'
;MGRSVWVSAILMFAASACQAEDGLASYYGGRAHHGEMTCAHRTRPFGSMVVVRYRGHSISCRVNDRGPFIQGRVIDLSVRAARALGMMSAGVVRVSLE
;
A
#
# COMPACT_ATOMS: atom_id res chain seq x y z
N MET A 1 44.34 -35.20 -0.80
CA MET A 1 43.34 -34.84 0.19
C MET A 1 42.63 -33.60 -0.26
N GLY A 2 41.49 -33.76 -0.91
CA GLY A 2 40.68 -32.64 -1.36
C GLY A 2 39.88 -32.06 -0.20
N ARG A 3 40.14 -30.84 0.16
CA ARG A 3 39.22 -30.12 1.01
C ARG A 3 38.16 -29.51 0.14
N SER A 4 36.96 -30.07 0.22
CA SER A 4 35.79 -29.44 -0.41
C SER A 4 35.43 -28.20 0.38
N VAL A 5 35.72 -27.05 -0.19
CA VAL A 5 35.21 -25.79 0.36
C VAL A 5 33.78 -25.64 -0.13
N TRP A 6 32.86 -25.93 0.75
CA TRP A 6 31.46 -25.67 0.47
C TRP A 6 31.20 -24.20 0.71
N VAL A 7 31.19 -23.43 -0.38
CA VAL A 7 30.68 -22.07 -0.33
C VAL A 7 29.16 -22.20 -0.35
N SER A 8 28.57 -22.15 0.82
CA SER A 8 27.13 -21.97 0.90
C SER A 8 26.84 -20.57 0.38
N ALA A 9 26.48 -20.48 -0.89
CA ALA A 9 25.84 -19.27 -1.38
C ALA A 9 24.49 -19.18 -0.67
N ILE A 10 24.45 -18.37 0.37
CA ILE A 10 23.18 -17.99 0.96
C ILE A 10 22.57 -17.04 -0.07
N LEU A 11 21.73 -17.60 -0.91
CA LEU A 11 20.81 -16.80 -1.70
C LEU A 11 19.87 -16.13 -0.70
N MET A 12 20.27 -14.95 -0.27
CA MET A 12 19.35 -14.03 0.34
C MET A 12 18.38 -13.61 -0.76
N PHE A 13 17.31 -14.38 -0.89
CA PHE A 13 16.12 -13.80 -1.47
C PHE A 13 15.74 -12.67 -0.53
N ALA A 14 16.10 -11.44 -0.89
CA ALA A 14 15.30 -10.34 -0.47
C ALA A 14 13.92 -10.61 -1.08
N ALA A 15 13.16 -11.46 -0.42
CA ALA A 15 11.76 -11.48 -0.66
C ALA A 15 11.37 -10.02 -0.54
N SER A 16 10.93 -9.41 -1.63
CA SER A 16 10.16 -8.19 -1.54
C SER A 16 9.00 -8.57 -0.64
N ALA A 17 9.26 -8.47 0.65
CA ALA A 17 8.25 -8.71 1.63
C ALA A 17 7.14 -7.76 1.26
N CYS A 18 5.99 -8.31 0.88
CA CYS A 18 4.75 -7.60 1.00
C CYS A 18 4.77 -7.04 2.41
N GLN A 19 5.15 -5.77 2.56
CA GLN A 19 5.18 -5.14 3.86
C GLN A 19 3.74 -4.92 4.26
N ALA A 20 3.19 -5.92 4.95
CA ALA A 20 1.88 -5.79 5.53
C ALA A 20 1.91 -4.64 6.53
N GLU A 21 1.08 -3.65 6.31
CA GLU A 21 0.92 -2.51 7.20
C GLU A 21 -0.53 -2.45 7.63
N ASP A 22 -0.75 -2.18 8.91
CA ASP A 22 -2.08 -1.87 9.44
C ASP A 22 -2.11 -0.43 9.89
N GLY A 23 -3.21 0.25 9.62
CA GLY A 23 -3.37 1.62 10.06
C GLY A 23 -4.63 2.25 9.51
N LEU A 24 -4.72 3.56 9.64
CA LEU A 24 -5.88 4.31 9.20
C LEU A 24 -5.70 4.76 7.75
N ALA A 25 -6.77 4.62 6.99
CA ALA A 25 -6.89 5.19 5.65
C ALA A 25 -7.86 6.36 5.67
N SER A 26 -7.53 7.37 4.92
CA SER A 26 -8.43 8.46 4.57
C SER A 26 -8.47 8.62 3.06
N TYR A 27 -9.28 9.52 2.57
CA TYR A 27 -9.27 9.85 1.15
C TYR A 27 -9.21 11.36 0.97
N TYR A 28 -8.64 11.78 -0.12
CA TYR A 28 -8.52 13.19 -0.44
C TYR A 28 -9.55 13.57 -1.50
N GLY A 29 -10.30 14.66 -1.21
CA GLY A 29 -11.12 15.30 -2.21
C GLY A 29 -10.24 16.16 -3.08
N GLY A 30 -10.02 15.76 -4.30
CA GLY A 30 -9.26 16.51 -5.27
C GLY A 30 -9.73 16.17 -6.65
N ARG A 31 -9.23 16.91 -7.63
CA ARG A 31 -9.43 16.56 -9.02
C ARG A 31 -8.73 15.23 -9.27
N ALA A 32 -9.44 14.16 -8.96
CA ALA A 32 -8.99 12.83 -9.30
C ALA A 32 -8.73 12.80 -10.81
N HIS A 33 -7.58 12.30 -11.20
CA HIS A 33 -7.41 11.86 -12.57
C HIS A 33 -8.53 10.88 -12.87
N HIS A 34 -9.42 11.28 -13.75
CA HIS A 34 -10.65 10.57 -14.03
C HIS A 34 -10.38 9.10 -14.29
N GLY A 35 -10.93 8.27 -13.46
CA GLY A 35 -11.00 6.85 -13.68
C GLY A 35 -9.90 6.00 -13.08
N GLU A 36 -8.86 6.57 -12.47
CA GLU A 36 -7.77 5.80 -11.90
C GLU A 36 -7.86 5.72 -10.38
N MET A 37 -7.64 4.53 -9.83
CA MET A 37 -7.50 4.35 -8.39
C MET A 37 -6.06 4.61 -8.02
N THR A 38 -5.82 5.74 -7.36
CA THR A 38 -4.50 6.17 -6.90
C THR A 38 -4.47 6.36 -5.40
N CYS A 39 -3.28 6.45 -4.85
CA CYS A 39 -3.10 6.65 -3.42
C CYS A 39 -1.78 7.36 -3.12
N ALA A 40 -1.72 7.95 -1.93
CA ALA A 40 -0.50 8.49 -1.36
C ALA A 40 0.02 7.53 -0.31
N HIS A 41 1.31 7.24 -0.35
CA HIS A 41 2.02 6.43 0.63
C HIS A 41 3.37 7.07 0.93
N ARG A 42 3.82 6.96 2.20
CA ARG A 42 5.03 7.66 2.64
C ARG A 42 6.32 7.16 1.99
N THR A 43 6.40 5.88 1.72
CA THR A 43 7.69 5.25 1.35
C THR A 43 7.64 4.33 0.15
N ARG A 44 6.47 3.78 -0.20
CA ARG A 44 6.40 2.84 -1.32
C ARG A 44 6.72 3.55 -2.63
N PRO A 45 7.40 2.90 -3.56
CA PRO A 45 7.81 3.54 -4.82
C PRO A 45 6.63 4.09 -5.61
N PHE A 46 6.82 5.23 -6.25
CA PHE A 46 5.85 5.74 -7.21
C PHE A 46 5.60 4.72 -8.32
N GLY A 47 4.35 4.55 -8.68
CA GLY A 47 3.92 3.58 -9.68
C GLY A 47 3.68 2.18 -9.14
N SER A 48 4.07 1.89 -7.89
CA SER A 48 3.79 0.60 -7.28
C SER A 48 2.31 0.47 -6.92
N MET A 49 1.81 -0.75 -6.94
CA MET A 49 0.44 -1.06 -6.59
C MET A 49 0.35 -1.50 -5.15
N VAL A 50 -0.64 -0.98 -4.45
CA VAL A 50 -0.92 -1.32 -3.05
C VAL A 50 -2.30 -1.95 -2.98
N VAL A 51 -2.39 -3.12 -2.37
CA VAL A 51 -3.67 -3.75 -2.07
C VAL A 51 -4.14 -3.24 -0.71
N VAL A 52 -5.35 -2.68 -0.69
CA VAL A 52 -5.97 -2.14 0.53
C VAL A 52 -7.17 -2.99 0.87
N ARG A 53 -7.21 -3.49 2.09
CA ARG A 53 -8.30 -4.36 2.58
C ARG A 53 -9.08 -3.67 3.68
N TYR A 54 -10.39 -3.72 3.54
CA TYR A 54 -11.34 -3.16 4.49
C TYR A 54 -12.63 -3.99 4.50
N ARG A 55 -12.97 -4.57 5.66
CA ARG A 55 -14.24 -5.32 5.87
C ARG A 55 -14.56 -6.31 4.76
N GLY A 56 -13.60 -7.14 4.38
CA GLY A 56 -13.81 -8.14 3.33
C GLY A 56 -13.73 -7.59 1.90
N HIS A 57 -13.62 -6.27 1.74
CA HIS A 57 -13.37 -5.64 0.45
C HIS A 57 -11.88 -5.43 0.25
N SER A 58 -11.41 -5.53 -0.97
CA SER A 58 -10.05 -5.17 -1.32
C SER A 58 -10.02 -4.45 -2.65
N ILE A 59 -9.15 -3.46 -2.74
CA ILE A 59 -8.87 -2.73 -3.98
C ILE A 59 -7.37 -2.61 -4.16
N SER A 60 -6.95 -2.31 -5.36
CA SER A 60 -5.56 -1.96 -5.65
C SER A 60 -5.50 -0.52 -6.09
N CYS A 61 -4.57 0.25 -5.53
CA CYS A 61 -4.32 1.61 -5.97
C CYS A 61 -2.86 1.81 -6.32
N ARG A 62 -2.61 2.74 -7.24
CA ARG A 62 -1.25 3.06 -7.68
C ARG A 62 -0.72 4.24 -6.88
N VAL A 63 0.47 4.08 -6.29
CA VAL A 63 1.12 5.15 -5.55
C VAL A 63 1.57 6.25 -6.51
N ASN A 64 1.05 7.46 -6.33
CA ASN A 64 1.41 8.62 -7.13
C ASN A 64 1.71 9.87 -6.29
N ASP A 65 1.72 9.74 -4.97
CA ASP A 65 1.98 10.87 -4.08
C ASP A 65 2.57 10.39 -2.75
N ARG A 66 3.09 11.33 -1.97
CA ARG A 66 3.65 11.10 -0.64
C ARG A 66 2.68 11.56 0.45
N GLY A 67 2.70 10.87 1.56
CA GLY A 67 1.79 11.05 2.67
C GLY A 67 1.00 9.77 2.91
N PRO A 68 0.08 9.80 3.85
CA PRO A 68 -0.24 10.87 4.79
C PRO A 68 0.82 11.04 5.88
N PHE A 69 0.91 12.26 6.44
CA PHE A 69 1.88 12.56 7.50
C PHE A 69 1.22 12.73 8.86
N ILE A 70 -0.03 12.32 8.98
CA ILE A 70 -0.77 12.31 10.23
C ILE A 70 -0.50 11.00 10.95
N GLN A 71 -0.20 11.07 12.23
CA GLN A 71 0.09 9.89 13.03
C GLN A 71 -1.06 8.87 12.96
N GLY A 72 -0.70 7.61 12.77
CA GLY A 72 -1.66 6.52 12.64
C GLY A 72 -2.24 6.33 11.24
N ARG A 73 -2.06 7.30 10.35
CA ARG A 73 -2.48 7.20 8.95
C ARG A 73 -1.40 6.51 8.11
N VAL A 74 -1.80 5.54 7.32
CA VAL A 74 -0.86 4.78 6.48
C VAL A 74 -1.08 5.01 4.99
N ILE A 75 -2.25 5.46 4.60
CA ILE A 75 -2.58 5.66 3.20
C ILE A 75 -3.69 6.70 3.03
N ASP A 76 -3.58 7.50 1.97
CA ASP A 76 -4.63 8.37 1.49
C ASP A 76 -5.08 7.88 0.12
N LEU A 77 -6.37 7.59 -0.01
CA LEU A 77 -6.93 7.04 -1.24
C LEU A 77 -7.54 8.15 -2.10
N SER A 78 -7.48 7.97 -3.41
CA SER A 78 -8.31 8.77 -4.30
C SER A 78 -9.78 8.50 -4.00
N VAL A 79 -10.66 9.43 -4.36
CA VAL A 79 -12.10 9.27 -4.16
C VAL A 79 -12.61 8.00 -4.83
N ARG A 80 -12.14 7.69 -6.02
CA ARG A 80 -12.51 6.47 -6.71
C ARG A 80 -12.11 5.21 -5.95
N ALA A 81 -10.89 5.19 -5.42
CA ALA A 81 -10.42 4.05 -4.62
C ALA A 81 -11.23 3.93 -3.32
N ALA A 82 -11.47 5.04 -2.64
CA ALA A 82 -12.27 5.04 -1.42
C ALA A 82 -13.70 4.57 -1.66
N ARG A 83 -14.30 4.99 -2.78
CA ARG A 83 -15.63 4.55 -3.17
C ARG A 83 -15.66 3.05 -3.47
N ALA A 84 -14.69 2.56 -4.20
CA ALA A 84 -14.59 1.14 -4.50
C ALA A 84 -14.38 0.29 -3.25
N LEU A 85 -13.66 0.83 -2.26
CA LEU A 85 -13.43 0.16 -0.97
C LEU A 85 -14.65 0.21 -0.05
N GLY A 86 -15.60 1.10 -0.29
CA GLY A 86 -16.81 1.24 0.53
C GLY A 86 -16.63 2.08 1.77
N MET A 87 -15.65 2.99 1.81
CA MET A 87 -15.33 3.78 3.01
C MET A 87 -15.82 5.24 2.94
N MET A 88 -16.54 5.63 1.92
CA MET A 88 -16.88 7.05 1.72
C MET A 88 -17.64 7.68 2.89
N SER A 89 -18.62 6.99 3.44
CA SER A 89 -19.42 7.53 4.54
C SER A 89 -18.68 7.57 5.86
N ALA A 90 -17.77 6.65 6.09
CA ALA A 90 -16.98 6.60 7.31
C ALA A 90 -15.84 7.64 7.32
N GLY A 91 -15.31 7.97 6.16
CA GLY A 91 -14.26 8.98 5.97
C GLY A 91 -12.87 8.51 6.36
N VAL A 92 -12.68 7.98 7.56
CA VAL A 92 -11.43 7.42 8.05
C VAL A 92 -11.72 6.03 8.61
N VAL A 93 -10.99 5.03 8.13
CA VAL A 93 -11.20 3.64 8.53
C VAL A 93 -9.88 2.92 8.73
N ARG A 94 -9.91 1.89 9.55
CA ARG A 94 -8.75 1.01 9.73
C ARG A 94 -8.69 0.02 8.58
N VAL A 95 -7.52 -0.06 7.96
CA VAL A 95 -7.25 -0.93 6.81
C VAL A 95 -5.98 -1.73 7.03
N SER A 96 -5.81 -2.77 6.22
CA SER A 96 -4.54 -3.45 6.05
C SER A 96 -4.03 -3.25 4.61
N LEU A 97 -2.73 -3.08 4.48
CA LEU A 97 -2.05 -2.90 3.20
C LEU A 97 -1.17 -4.11 2.90
N GLU A 98 -1.14 -4.48 1.64
CA GLU A 98 -0.20 -5.47 1.13
C GLU A 98 0.64 -4.94 -0.02
#